data_4a088475fb692a4e78686df66d50a7c3
#
_entry.id   4a088475fb692a4e78686df66d50a7c3
#
_cell.length_a   1.000
_cell.length_b   1.000
_cell.length_c   1.000
_cell.angle_alpha   90.00
_cell.angle_beta   90.00
_cell.angle_gamma   90.00
#
_symmetry.space_group_name_H-M   'P 1'
#
loop_
_entity.id
_entity.type
_entity.pdbx_description
1 polymer ?
#
loop_
_entity_poly.entity_id
_entity_poly.type
_entity_poly.pdbx_seq_one_letter_code
_entity_poly.pdbx_strand_id
1 'polypeptide(L)'
;MKYPQIHIEEVLSDLSSADATDSFQQWALPSELDLRSISKTTVLSELYFSYFEKPSQGLLFCGFGESKQFSLTAEGSISNLHYEVQRVLSEGLVGSLNLRFDPIVLGGFRFDLSQDPDAVWADFGRGRLILPELLFSRRQNPTNADVVESFLTVAPGVKPAAAIG
;
A
#
# COMPACT_ATOMS: atom_id res chain seq x y z
N MET A 1 7.58 10.57 29.86
CA MET A 1 6.92 11.55 28.95
C MET A 1 5.88 10.81 28.15
N LYS A 2 4.58 11.21 28.23
CA LYS A 2 3.56 10.69 27.29
C LYS A 2 3.74 11.49 25.99
N TYR A 3 4.16 10.83 24.92
CA TYR A 3 4.14 11.44 23.60
C TYR A 3 2.68 11.69 23.20
N PRO A 4 2.36 12.85 22.58
CA PRO A 4 1.01 13.07 22.06
C PRO A 4 0.69 11.94 21.10
N GLN A 5 -0.44 11.27 21.30
CA GLN A 5 -0.99 10.35 20.31
C GLN A 5 -1.45 11.21 19.13
N ILE A 6 -0.69 11.17 18.05
CA ILE A 6 -1.13 11.75 16.77
C ILE A 6 -2.17 10.79 16.24
N HIS A 7 -3.40 11.24 16.16
CA HIS A 7 -4.49 10.45 15.60
C HIS A 7 -4.39 10.43 14.09
N ILE A 8 -4.59 9.26 13.50
CA ILE A 8 -4.56 9.07 12.05
C ILE A 8 -5.59 9.98 11.35
N GLU A 9 -6.73 10.24 11.99
CA GLU A 9 -7.77 11.13 11.49
C GLU A 9 -7.25 12.56 11.25
N GLU A 10 -6.35 13.08 12.10
CA GLU A 10 -5.71 14.38 11.88
C GLU A 10 -4.86 14.38 10.60
N VAL A 11 -4.02 13.35 10.44
CA VAL A 11 -3.18 13.21 9.23
C VAL A 11 -4.05 13.11 7.99
N LEU A 12 -5.12 12.31 8.05
CA LEU A 12 -6.02 12.12 6.92
C LEU A 12 -6.85 13.38 6.62
N SER A 13 -7.23 14.14 7.66
CA SER A 13 -7.93 15.42 7.49
C SER A 13 -7.07 16.45 6.77
N ASP A 14 -5.79 16.55 7.11
CA ASP A 14 -4.84 17.46 6.43
C ASP A 14 -4.66 17.09 4.96
N LEU A 15 -4.76 15.80 4.63
CA LEU A 15 -4.68 15.31 3.25
C LEU A 15 -5.98 15.48 2.46
N SER A 16 -7.09 15.78 3.13
CA SER A 16 -8.41 15.88 2.50
C SER A 16 -8.49 17.00 1.46
N SER A 17 -7.61 17.99 1.51
CA SER A 17 -7.51 19.08 0.55
C SER A 17 -6.67 18.75 -0.70
N ALA A 18 -5.98 17.61 -0.72
CA ALA A 18 -5.16 17.23 -1.85
C ALA A 18 -6.03 16.73 -3.02
N ASP A 19 -5.75 17.25 -4.21
CA ASP A 19 -6.39 16.79 -5.44
C ASP A 19 -5.79 15.49 -5.96
N ALA A 20 -6.60 14.72 -6.70
CA ALA A 20 -6.10 13.57 -7.44
C ALA A 20 -5.09 14.03 -8.50
N THR A 21 -4.01 13.27 -8.65
CA THR A 21 -2.99 13.49 -9.69
C THR A 21 -2.79 12.22 -10.50
N ASP A 22 -2.21 12.37 -11.69
CA ASP A 22 -1.87 11.22 -12.54
C ASP A 22 -0.57 10.52 -12.10
N SER A 23 0.01 10.93 -10.98
CA SER A 23 1.25 10.40 -10.43
C SER A 23 1.10 10.06 -8.96
N PHE A 24 2.01 9.21 -8.44
CA PHE A 24 2.06 8.93 -7.01
C PHE A 24 2.38 10.18 -6.22
N GLN A 25 1.67 10.36 -5.14
CA GLN A 25 1.94 11.40 -4.13
C GLN A 25 2.41 10.75 -2.85
N GLN A 26 3.36 11.38 -2.15
CA GLN A 26 3.89 10.84 -0.89
C GLN A 26 4.09 11.93 0.15
N TRP A 27 3.68 11.63 1.37
CA TRP A 27 3.84 12.50 2.54
C TRP A 27 4.61 11.77 3.62
N ALA A 28 5.54 12.47 4.25
CA ALA A 28 6.19 11.98 5.44
C ALA A 28 5.20 12.01 6.62
N LEU A 29 5.18 10.94 7.39
CA LEU A 29 4.35 10.81 8.58
C LEU A 29 5.21 10.95 9.83
N PRO A 30 4.62 11.39 10.95
CA PRO A 30 5.30 11.37 12.24
C PRO A 30 5.82 9.97 12.58
N SER A 31 7.04 9.89 13.09
CA SER A 31 7.68 8.61 13.47
C SER A 31 6.96 7.89 14.59
N GLU A 32 6.21 8.65 15.42
CA GLU A 32 5.46 8.18 16.56
C GLU A 32 4.11 7.54 16.18
N LEU A 33 3.69 7.68 14.93
CA LEU A 33 2.43 7.13 14.44
C LEU A 33 2.47 5.59 14.50
N ASP A 34 1.57 4.99 15.28
CA ASP A 34 1.46 3.54 15.35
C ASP A 34 0.70 2.98 14.13
N LEU A 35 1.44 2.64 13.10
CA LEU A 35 0.86 2.06 11.87
C LEU A 35 0.15 0.71 12.10
N ARG A 36 0.44 0.00 13.20
CA ARG A 36 -0.27 -1.25 13.52
C ARG A 36 -1.70 -1.01 14.01
N SER A 37 -1.97 0.18 14.54
CA SER A 37 -3.31 0.55 14.98
C SER A 37 -4.19 1.10 13.86
N ILE A 38 -3.63 1.46 12.71
CA ILE A 38 -4.35 2.05 11.58
C ILE A 38 -5.49 1.13 11.10
N SER A 39 -5.27 -0.19 11.06
CA SER A 39 -6.31 -1.15 10.65
C SER A 39 -7.55 -1.16 11.55
N LYS A 40 -7.46 -0.54 12.74
CA LYS A 40 -8.55 -0.42 13.70
C LYS A 40 -9.32 0.90 13.56
N THR A 41 -8.85 1.80 12.71
CA THR A 41 -9.47 3.10 12.48
C THR A 41 -10.78 2.90 11.71
N THR A 42 -11.88 3.31 12.26
CA THR A 42 -13.23 3.11 11.70
C THR A 42 -13.35 3.66 10.27
N VAL A 43 -12.70 4.79 10.00
CA VAL A 43 -12.70 5.45 8.68
C VAL A 43 -12.14 4.56 7.57
N LEU A 44 -11.14 3.72 7.86
CA LEU A 44 -10.49 2.84 6.89
C LEU A 44 -11.00 1.39 6.96
N SER A 45 -11.88 1.06 7.92
CA SER A 45 -12.31 -0.31 8.19
C SER A 45 -13.17 -0.92 7.07
N GLU A 46 -13.82 -0.09 6.23
CA GLU A 46 -14.65 -0.53 5.11
C GLU A 46 -13.85 -0.74 3.81
N LEU A 47 -12.60 -0.29 3.78
CA LEU A 47 -11.73 -0.45 2.62
C LEU A 47 -11.09 -1.84 2.59
N TYR A 48 -10.79 -2.31 1.39
CA TYR A 48 -9.95 -3.50 1.24
C TYR A 48 -8.61 -3.27 1.95
N PHE A 49 -8.21 -4.23 2.79
CA PHE A 49 -7.04 -4.09 3.65
C PHE A 49 -5.99 -5.15 3.36
N SER A 50 -4.75 -4.71 3.22
CA SER A 50 -3.58 -5.57 3.10
C SER A 50 -2.53 -5.19 4.13
N TYR A 51 -1.94 -6.17 4.78
CA TYR A 51 -0.91 -5.96 5.79
C TYR A 51 0.29 -6.85 5.55
N PHE A 52 1.48 -6.28 5.64
CA PHE A 52 2.74 -7.01 5.61
C PHE A 52 3.72 -6.42 6.62
N GLU A 53 4.33 -7.27 7.43
CA GLU A 53 5.35 -6.86 8.38
C GLU A 53 6.56 -7.81 8.32
N LYS A 54 7.77 -7.23 8.31
CA LYS A 54 9.04 -7.93 8.46
C LYS A 54 9.85 -7.29 9.57
N PRO A 55 9.61 -7.68 10.84
CA PRO A 55 10.21 -7.03 12.00
C PRO A 55 11.73 -7.01 11.98
N SER A 56 12.37 -8.08 11.48
CA SER A 56 13.84 -8.20 11.37
C SER A 56 14.48 -7.14 10.46
N GLN A 57 13.70 -6.47 9.63
CA GLN A 57 14.13 -5.39 8.75
C GLN A 57 13.46 -4.05 9.08
N GLY A 58 12.68 -4.00 10.16
CA GLY A 58 11.90 -2.81 10.52
C GLY A 58 10.91 -2.37 9.44
N LEU A 59 10.47 -3.30 8.58
CA LEU A 59 9.52 -3.02 7.49
C LEU A 59 8.10 -3.28 7.93
N LEU A 60 7.20 -2.35 7.59
CA LEU A 60 5.77 -2.51 7.75
C LEU A 60 5.05 -1.80 6.61
N PHE A 61 4.05 -2.47 6.02
CA PHE A 61 3.17 -1.94 5.00
C PHE A 61 1.72 -2.20 5.38
N CYS A 62 0.90 -1.17 5.29
CA CYS A 62 -0.55 -1.24 5.43
C CYS A 62 -1.17 -0.61 4.19
N GLY A 63 -1.82 -1.41 3.35
CA GLY A 63 -2.51 -0.96 2.15
C GLY A 63 -4.02 -0.92 2.37
N PHE A 64 -4.68 0.13 1.93
CA PHE A 64 -6.13 0.31 1.97
C PHE A 64 -6.66 0.66 0.59
N GLY A 65 -7.86 0.15 0.30
CA GLY A 65 -8.49 0.31 -1.00
C GLY A 65 -7.81 -0.48 -2.11
N GLU A 66 -8.35 -0.37 -3.29
CA GLU A 66 -7.89 -1.08 -4.48
C GLU A 66 -7.88 -0.12 -5.68
N SER A 67 -6.77 0.58 -5.89
CA SER A 67 -6.58 1.41 -7.08
C SER A 67 -6.46 0.55 -8.34
N LYS A 68 -5.74 -0.56 -8.24
CA LYS A 68 -5.63 -1.53 -9.33
C LYS A 68 -5.36 -2.94 -8.83
N GLN A 69 -6.06 -3.91 -9.44
CA GLN A 69 -5.83 -5.33 -9.25
C GLN A 69 -5.06 -5.93 -10.43
N PHE A 70 -4.12 -6.81 -10.11
CA PHE A 70 -3.41 -7.65 -11.06
C PHE A 70 -3.67 -9.11 -10.69
N SER A 71 -4.15 -9.89 -11.65
CA SER A 71 -4.51 -11.29 -11.42
C SER A 71 -3.69 -12.22 -12.29
N LEU A 72 -3.15 -13.27 -11.70
CA LEU A 72 -2.54 -14.36 -12.45
C LEU A 72 -3.64 -15.31 -12.94
N THR A 73 -3.97 -15.22 -14.23
CA THR A 73 -4.96 -16.08 -14.87
C THR A 73 -4.41 -17.48 -15.14
N ALA A 74 -5.28 -18.43 -15.51
CA ALA A 74 -4.89 -19.78 -15.87
C ALA A 74 -3.89 -19.85 -17.03
N GLU A 75 -4.04 -18.95 -17.99
CA GLU A 75 -3.20 -18.86 -19.19
C GLU A 75 -2.02 -17.87 -19.03
N GLY A 76 -2.04 -17.08 -17.94
CA GLY A 76 -1.04 -16.08 -17.65
C GLY A 76 0.25 -16.66 -17.07
N SER A 77 1.35 -15.96 -17.28
CA SER A 77 2.63 -16.26 -16.63
C SER A 77 2.97 -15.22 -15.57
N ILE A 78 3.75 -15.63 -14.56
CA ILE A 78 4.28 -14.69 -13.55
C ILE A 78 5.10 -13.59 -14.22
N SER A 79 5.83 -13.90 -15.30
CA SER A 79 6.63 -12.91 -16.03
C SER A 79 5.75 -11.83 -16.69
N ASN A 80 4.62 -12.21 -17.28
CA ASN A 80 3.68 -11.25 -17.86
C ASN A 80 3.04 -10.37 -16.78
N LEU A 81 2.65 -10.98 -15.67
CA LEU A 81 2.11 -10.24 -14.52
C LEU A 81 3.15 -9.25 -13.97
N HIS A 82 4.40 -9.69 -13.81
CA HIS A 82 5.49 -8.82 -13.38
C HIS A 82 5.68 -7.64 -14.32
N TYR A 83 5.69 -7.89 -15.64
CA TYR A 83 5.80 -6.83 -16.64
C TYR A 83 4.64 -5.82 -16.54
N GLU A 84 3.41 -6.30 -16.38
CA GLU A 84 2.24 -5.43 -16.22
C GLU A 84 2.35 -4.57 -14.97
N VAL A 85 2.74 -5.16 -13.83
CA VAL A 85 2.97 -4.42 -12.57
C VAL A 85 4.03 -3.35 -12.78
N GLN A 86 5.19 -3.72 -13.35
CA GLN A 86 6.29 -2.76 -13.59
C GLN A 86 5.85 -1.62 -14.50
N ARG A 87 5.10 -1.90 -15.56
CA ARG A 87 4.58 -0.88 -16.46
C ARG A 87 3.69 0.12 -15.73
N VAL A 88 2.73 -0.36 -14.95
CA VAL A 88 1.79 0.50 -14.20
C VAL A 88 2.51 1.35 -13.15
N LEU A 89 3.43 0.75 -12.41
CA LEU A 89 4.22 1.50 -11.42
C LEU A 89 5.09 2.55 -12.12
N SER A 90 5.72 2.21 -13.24
CA SER A 90 6.56 3.16 -14.00
C SER A 90 5.75 4.32 -14.57
N GLU A 91 4.54 4.07 -15.09
CA GLU A 91 3.64 5.10 -15.58
C GLU A 91 3.25 6.07 -14.45
N GLY A 92 2.88 5.55 -13.27
CA GLY A 92 2.54 6.38 -12.10
C GLY A 92 3.73 7.12 -11.48
N LEU A 93 4.96 6.67 -11.75
CA LEU A 93 6.18 7.37 -11.30
C LEU A 93 6.51 8.59 -12.17
N VAL A 94 5.98 8.67 -13.39
CA VAL A 94 6.16 9.84 -14.26
C VAL A 94 5.48 11.05 -13.61
N GLY A 95 6.27 12.09 -13.33
CA GLY A 95 5.78 13.29 -12.64
C GLY A 95 5.76 13.21 -11.11
N SER A 96 6.04 12.03 -10.54
CA SER A 96 6.22 11.91 -9.08
C SER A 96 7.50 12.59 -8.64
N LEU A 97 7.40 13.52 -7.69
CA LEU A 97 8.55 14.26 -7.18
C LEU A 97 8.96 13.70 -5.82
N ASN A 98 10.26 13.39 -5.69
CA ASN A 98 10.91 13.09 -4.40
C ASN A 98 10.28 11.95 -3.59
N LEU A 99 9.83 10.87 -4.25
CA LEU A 99 9.41 9.68 -3.52
C LEU A 99 10.59 9.14 -2.71
N ARG A 100 10.40 9.05 -1.40
CA ARG A 100 11.37 8.45 -0.47
C ARG A 100 11.24 6.94 -0.42
N PHE A 101 10.08 6.44 -0.81
CA PHE A 101 9.71 5.03 -0.80
C PHE A 101 9.03 4.69 -2.12
N ASP A 102 9.51 3.66 -2.81
CA ASP A 102 8.86 3.21 -4.03
C ASP A 102 7.47 2.67 -3.74
N PRO A 103 6.47 2.96 -4.60
CA PRO A 103 5.17 2.34 -4.50
C PRO A 103 5.29 0.82 -4.69
N ILE A 104 4.48 0.07 -3.95
CA ILE A 104 4.49 -1.39 -4.00
C ILE A 104 3.08 -1.93 -4.21
N VAL A 105 3.01 -3.14 -4.75
CA VAL A 105 1.80 -3.95 -4.78
C VAL A 105 1.85 -4.99 -3.65
N LEU A 106 0.71 -5.27 -3.05
CA LEU A 106 0.56 -6.23 -1.96
C LEU A 106 -0.35 -7.37 -2.42
N GLY A 107 -0.04 -8.59 -2.01
CA GLY A 107 -0.83 -9.77 -2.34
C GLY A 107 -0.03 -11.05 -2.28
N GLY A 108 -0.44 -12.05 -3.03
CA GLY A 108 0.22 -13.34 -3.00
C GLY A 108 -0.15 -14.26 -4.17
N PHE A 109 0.48 -15.40 -4.17
CA PHE A 109 0.26 -16.47 -5.12
C PHE A 109 -0.08 -17.75 -4.36
N ARG A 110 -0.84 -18.62 -4.99
CA ARG A 110 -1.03 -19.98 -4.49
C ARG A 110 0.30 -20.72 -4.49
N PHE A 111 0.47 -21.59 -3.52
CA PHE A 111 1.68 -22.40 -3.40
C PHE A 111 1.85 -23.33 -4.62
N ASP A 112 0.77 -23.95 -5.06
CA ASP A 112 0.75 -24.80 -6.25
C ASP A 112 -0.14 -24.17 -7.34
N LEU A 113 0.50 -23.67 -8.38
CA LEU A 113 -0.16 -23.02 -9.52
C LEU A 113 -0.74 -24.03 -10.53
N SER A 114 -0.41 -25.32 -10.40
CA SER A 114 -0.87 -26.40 -11.31
C SER A 114 -2.24 -26.96 -10.94
N GLN A 115 -2.66 -26.80 -9.70
CA GLN A 115 -3.95 -27.28 -9.22
C GLN A 115 -5.05 -26.23 -9.41
N ASP A 116 -6.27 -26.69 -9.70
CA ASP A 116 -7.43 -25.81 -9.67
C ASP A 116 -7.75 -25.37 -8.24
N PRO A 117 -8.23 -24.12 -8.03
CA PRO A 117 -8.64 -23.67 -6.72
C PRO A 117 -9.83 -24.50 -6.22
N ASP A 118 -9.82 -24.87 -4.95
CA ASP A 118 -11.03 -25.33 -4.28
C ASP A 118 -12.04 -24.16 -4.15
N ALA A 119 -13.27 -24.49 -3.74
CA ALA A 119 -14.34 -23.49 -3.66
C ALA A 119 -14.03 -22.31 -2.74
N VAL A 120 -13.20 -22.51 -1.70
CA VAL A 120 -12.84 -21.47 -0.73
C VAL A 120 -11.88 -20.46 -1.34
N TRP A 121 -11.00 -20.89 -2.25
CA TRP A 121 -9.96 -20.08 -2.88
C TRP A 121 -10.28 -19.69 -4.33
N ALA A 122 -11.50 -20.00 -4.81
CA ALA A 122 -11.89 -19.75 -6.21
C ALA A 122 -11.71 -18.28 -6.61
N ASP A 123 -12.14 -17.34 -5.77
CA ASP A 123 -12.06 -15.91 -6.02
C ASP A 123 -10.63 -15.34 -5.98
N PHE A 124 -9.73 -16.03 -5.27
CA PHE A 124 -8.32 -15.64 -5.25
C PHE A 124 -7.58 -16.03 -6.55
N GLY A 125 -8.07 -17.05 -7.24
CA GLY A 125 -7.45 -17.57 -8.46
C GLY A 125 -6.07 -18.19 -8.20
N ARG A 126 -5.14 -17.98 -9.13
CA ARG A 126 -3.73 -18.44 -9.00
C ARG A 126 -2.85 -17.45 -8.27
N GLY A 127 -3.22 -16.19 -8.30
CA GLY A 127 -2.51 -15.13 -7.60
C GLY A 127 -3.19 -13.79 -7.83
N ARG A 128 -3.12 -12.96 -6.83
CA ARG A 128 -3.70 -11.61 -6.83
C ARG A 128 -2.71 -10.64 -6.19
N LEU A 129 -2.41 -9.57 -6.92
CA LEU A 129 -1.65 -8.44 -6.41
C LEU A 129 -2.52 -7.19 -6.50
N ILE A 130 -2.42 -6.32 -5.53
CA ILE A 130 -3.22 -5.09 -5.44
C ILE A 130 -2.27 -3.92 -5.29
N LEU A 131 -2.47 -2.89 -6.09
CA LEU A 131 -1.95 -1.56 -5.85
C LEU A 131 -2.96 -0.86 -4.93
N PRO A 132 -2.60 -0.58 -3.67
CA PRO A 132 -3.50 0.10 -2.75
C PRO A 132 -3.79 1.53 -3.21
N GLU A 133 -4.96 2.06 -2.87
CA GLU A 133 -5.26 3.49 -2.99
C GLU A 133 -4.42 4.31 -2.02
N LEU A 134 -4.32 3.83 -0.78
CA LEU A 134 -3.51 4.41 0.28
C LEU A 134 -2.52 3.36 0.79
N LEU A 135 -1.24 3.65 0.76
CA LEU A 135 -0.18 2.79 1.28
C LEU A 135 0.56 3.49 2.41
N PHE A 136 0.34 3.03 3.62
CA PHE A 136 1.17 3.40 4.76
C PHE A 136 2.40 2.49 4.79
N SER A 137 3.57 3.09 4.83
CA SER A 137 4.85 2.37 4.85
C SER A 137 5.72 2.86 5.99
N ARG A 138 6.44 1.94 6.61
CA ARG A 138 7.42 2.21 7.66
C ARG A 138 8.67 1.39 7.40
N ARG A 139 9.84 2.01 7.55
CA ARG A 139 11.13 1.32 7.46
C ARG A 139 12.15 1.94 8.39
N GLN A 140 13.18 1.16 8.73
CA GLN A 140 14.40 1.72 9.28
C GLN A 140 15.17 2.48 8.19
N ASN A 141 15.73 3.62 8.55
CA ASN A 141 16.58 4.36 7.64
C ASN A 141 17.84 3.53 7.30
N PRO A 142 18.18 3.33 6.02
CA PRO A 142 19.30 2.46 5.63
C PRO A 142 20.66 2.99 6.07
N THR A 143 20.79 4.29 6.34
CA THR A 143 22.04 4.93 6.78
C THR A 143 22.11 5.12 8.30
N ASN A 144 20.98 5.05 8.99
CA ASN A 144 20.90 5.17 10.45
C ASN A 144 19.75 4.30 10.98
N ALA A 145 20.10 3.11 11.49
CA ALA A 145 19.12 2.14 11.98
C ALA A 145 18.29 2.61 13.20
N ASP A 146 18.76 3.64 13.91
CA ASP A 146 18.01 4.24 15.01
C ASP A 146 16.89 5.16 14.53
N VAL A 147 16.91 5.54 13.26
CA VAL A 147 15.89 6.39 12.65
C VAL A 147 14.86 5.52 11.93
N VAL A 148 13.61 5.73 12.27
CA VAL A 148 12.46 5.12 11.60
C VAL A 148 11.77 6.18 10.76
N GLU A 149 11.54 5.87 9.50
CA GLU A 149 10.81 6.73 8.56
C GLU A 149 9.44 6.11 8.26
N SER A 150 8.40 6.93 8.29
CA SER A 150 7.03 6.53 7.96
C SER A 150 6.47 7.44 6.87
N PHE A 151 5.73 6.88 5.93
CA PHE A 151 5.16 7.59 4.79
C PHE A 151 3.75 7.11 4.50
N LEU A 152 2.93 8.03 3.98
CA LEU A 152 1.72 7.70 3.25
C LEU A 152 1.97 7.94 1.77
N THR A 153 1.71 6.93 0.95
CA THR A 153 1.73 7.02 -0.50
C THR A 153 0.30 6.88 -1.02
N VAL A 154 -0.12 7.79 -1.90
CA VAL A 154 -1.43 7.78 -2.56
C VAL A 154 -1.22 7.41 -4.02
N ALA A 155 -2.03 6.48 -4.53
CA ALA A 155 -1.97 6.02 -5.91
C ALA A 155 -2.48 7.09 -6.89
N PRO A 156 -2.01 7.05 -8.16
CA PRO A 156 -2.52 7.91 -9.21
C PRO A 156 -4.04 7.84 -9.35
N GLY A 157 -4.67 8.97 -9.60
CA GLY A 157 -6.12 9.08 -9.78
C GLY A 157 -6.94 9.05 -8.50
N VAL A 158 -6.34 8.76 -7.36
CA VAL A 158 -7.03 8.70 -6.06
C VAL A 158 -7.06 10.08 -5.41
N LYS A 159 -8.25 10.47 -4.94
CA LYS A 159 -8.42 11.62 -4.03
C LYS A 159 -8.33 11.11 -2.61
N PRO A 160 -7.37 11.55 -1.79
CA PRO A 160 -7.25 11.09 -0.40
C PRO A 160 -8.55 11.29 0.38
N ALA A 161 -9.25 12.40 0.18
CA ALA A 161 -10.53 12.69 0.81
C ALA A 161 -11.62 11.65 0.49
N ALA A 162 -11.67 11.14 -0.74
CA ALA A 162 -12.66 10.15 -1.15
C ALA A 162 -12.34 8.74 -0.65
N ALA A 163 -11.05 8.45 -0.43
CA ALA A 163 -10.60 7.17 0.11
C ALA A 163 -10.76 7.08 1.65
N ILE A 164 -10.99 8.22 2.31
CA ILE A 164 -11.14 8.33 3.77
C ILE A 164 -12.62 8.45 4.18
N GLY A 165 -13.43 8.96 3.30
CA GLY A 165 -14.81 9.36 3.55
C GLY A 165 -15.85 8.39 3.48
#